data_af58d9e252063dad763d1e5722c38ed1
#
_entry.id   af58d9e252063dad763d1e5722c38ed1
#
_cell.length_a   1.000
_cell.length_b   1.000
_cell.length_c   1.000
_cell.angle_alpha   90.00
_cell.angle_beta   90.00
_cell.angle_gamma   90.00
#
_symmetry.space_group_name_H-M   'P 1'
#
loop_
_entity.id
_entity.type
_entity.pdbx_description
1 polymer ?
#
loop_
_entity_poly.entity_id
_entity_poly.type
_entity_poly.pdbx_seq_one_letter_code
_entity_poly.pdbx_strand_id
1 'polypeptide(L)'
;MQTYTLGETIRLELKLQDKSGIGYVAALFNRCHTDVRPASGILLLIGDGEGRKEALVELESEITNDSIPGEYQCEYVQVQDTLGNHVFHYPDVRFKIQGIPGDHEGPELLDWRFKT
;
A
#
# COMPACT_ATOMS: atom_id res chain seq x y z
N MET A 1 -15.58 -2.65 0.91
CA MET A 1 -14.20 -2.18 0.73
C MET A 1 -14.09 -0.75 1.24
N GLN A 2 -13.07 -0.47 2.02
CA GLN A 2 -12.81 0.88 2.52
C GLN A 2 -12.39 1.80 1.37
N THR A 3 -12.96 3.01 1.34
CA THR A 3 -12.66 4.01 0.31
C THR A 3 -12.13 5.28 0.95
N TYR A 4 -11.07 5.84 0.36
CA TYR A 4 -10.44 7.07 0.81
C TYR A 4 -10.43 8.12 -0.30
N THR A 5 -10.52 9.39 0.10
CA THR A 5 -10.50 10.53 -0.82
C THR A 5 -9.40 11.52 -0.43
N LEU A 6 -9.19 12.53 -1.29
CA LEU A 6 -8.20 13.58 -1.06
C LEU A 6 -8.37 14.22 0.33
N GLY A 7 -7.26 14.34 1.04
CA GLY A 7 -7.21 14.92 2.39
C GLY A 7 -7.40 13.93 3.52
N GLU A 8 -7.87 12.71 3.22
CA GLU A 8 -8.01 11.68 4.23
C GLU A 8 -6.67 10.96 4.46
N THR A 9 -6.52 10.32 5.61
CA THR A 9 -5.36 9.50 5.95
C THR A 9 -5.78 8.04 6.00
N ILE A 10 -5.08 7.20 5.24
CA ILE A 10 -5.23 5.75 5.36
C ILE A 10 -4.57 5.32 6.66
N ARG A 11 -5.30 4.56 7.48
CA ARG A 11 -4.78 3.99 8.72
C ARG A 11 -5.09 2.51 8.75
N LEU A 12 -4.03 1.70 8.85
CA LEU A 12 -4.14 0.25 8.99
C LEU A 12 -3.57 -0.13 10.35
N GLU A 13 -4.39 -0.75 11.18
CA GLU A 13 -3.97 -1.22 12.50
C GLU A 13 -3.66 -2.72 12.43
N LEU A 14 -2.47 -3.09 12.89
CA LEU A 14 -2.01 -4.46 12.96
C LEU A 14 -1.75 -4.87 14.40
N LYS A 15 -2.25 -6.03 14.80
CA LYS A 15 -1.96 -6.64 16.08
C LYS A 15 -0.83 -7.64 15.89
N LEU A 16 0.31 -7.39 16.54
CA LEU A 16 1.53 -8.15 16.33
C LEU A 16 2.12 -8.61 17.67
N GLN A 17 2.84 -9.72 17.64
CA GLN A 17 3.61 -10.17 18.78
C GLN A 17 4.94 -10.77 18.34
N ASP A 18 5.96 -10.61 19.17
CA ASP A 18 7.28 -11.20 18.98
C ASP A 18 8.00 -11.31 20.32
N LYS A 19 8.78 -12.37 20.50
CA LYS A 19 9.51 -12.62 21.76
C LYS A 19 10.57 -11.57 22.04
N SER A 20 11.18 -11.01 21.00
CA SER A 20 12.25 -10.02 21.11
C SER A 20 11.73 -8.59 21.04
N GLY A 21 10.50 -8.41 20.61
CA GLY A 21 9.89 -7.10 20.42
C GLY A 21 9.73 -6.75 18.94
N ILE A 22 8.68 -5.99 18.64
CA ILE A 22 8.35 -5.54 17.29
C ILE A 22 9.10 -4.25 17.00
N GLY A 23 9.84 -4.22 15.90
CA GLY A 23 10.49 -3.01 15.38
C GLY A 23 9.72 -2.44 14.21
N TYR A 24 10.40 -2.29 13.07
CA TYR A 24 9.85 -1.71 11.85
C TYR A 24 8.76 -2.60 11.23
N VAL A 25 7.68 -1.97 10.79
CA VAL A 25 6.58 -2.64 10.10
C VAL A 25 6.24 -1.86 8.83
N ALA A 26 6.11 -2.56 7.73
CA ALA A 26 5.73 -1.97 6.44
C ALA A 26 4.71 -2.84 5.72
N ALA A 27 3.69 -2.21 5.16
CA ALA A 27 2.73 -2.86 4.28
C ALA A 27 2.85 -2.26 2.89
N LEU A 28 3.11 -3.08 1.89
CA LEU A 28 3.19 -2.67 0.50
C LEU A 28 1.89 -3.02 -0.21
N PHE A 29 1.30 -2.03 -0.86
CA PHE A 29 0.10 -2.18 -1.66
C PHE A 29 0.39 -1.92 -3.12
N ASN A 30 -0.14 -2.76 -3.99
CA ASN A 30 -0.10 -2.56 -5.43
C ASN A 30 -1.47 -2.18 -5.93
N ARG A 31 -1.49 -1.23 -6.87
CA ARG A 31 -2.70 -0.87 -7.57
C ARG A 31 -3.09 -1.98 -8.53
N CYS A 32 -4.35 -2.39 -8.49
CA CYS A 32 -4.88 -3.39 -9.41
C CYS A 32 -4.87 -2.87 -10.84
N HIS A 33 -4.47 -3.69 -11.79
CA HIS A 33 -4.43 -3.35 -13.20
C HIS A 33 -5.81 -3.14 -13.78
N THR A 34 -5.94 -2.11 -14.63
CA THR A 34 -7.09 -1.90 -15.50
C THR A 34 -6.58 -1.57 -16.90
N ASP A 35 -7.40 -1.81 -17.92
CA ASP A 35 -6.97 -1.75 -19.31
C ASP A 35 -6.46 -0.40 -19.78
N VAL A 36 -6.99 0.68 -19.25
CA VAL A 36 -6.71 2.05 -19.74
C VAL A 36 -6.02 2.94 -18.73
N ARG A 37 -5.51 2.38 -17.65
CA ARG A 37 -4.91 3.17 -16.57
C ARG A 37 -3.45 2.82 -16.38
N PRO A 38 -2.65 3.74 -15.82
CA PRO A 38 -1.27 3.43 -15.52
C PRO A 38 -1.15 2.16 -14.72
N ALA A 39 -0.28 1.28 -15.17
CA ALA A 39 -0.05 0.00 -14.51
C ALA A 39 0.66 0.15 -13.16
N SER A 40 1.35 1.26 -12.97
CA SER A 40 2.13 1.50 -11.77
C SER A 40 1.31 2.27 -10.73
N GLY A 41 1.38 1.82 -9.52
CA GLY A 41 0.82 2.48 -8.37
C GLY A 41 1.20 1.63 -7.17
N ILE A 42 2.20 2.11 -6.44
CA ILE A 42 2.67 1.44 -5.23
C ILE A 42 2.42 2.38 -4.07
N LEU A 43 1.85 1.86 -3.01
CA LEU A 43 1.65 2.61 -1.79
C LEU A 43 2.27 1.84 -0.64
N LEU A 44 3.13 2.51 0.12
CA LEU A 44 3.78 1.95 1.28
C LEU A 44 3.24 2.60 2.54
N LEU A 45 2.71 1.79 3.44
CA LEU A 45 2.31 2.22 4.78
C LEU A 45 3.37 1.73 5.75
N ILE A 46 3.84 2.60 6.65
CA ILE A 46 4.90 2.26 7.59
C ILE A 46 4.49 2.57 9.03
N GLY A 47 5.08 1.85 9.95
CA GLY A 47 4.89 2.04 11.38
C GLY A 47 6.01 1.40 12.18
N ASP A 48 5.93 1.53 13.51
CA ASP A 48 6.95 1.02 14.42
C ASP A 48 6.29 0.44 15.66
N GLY A 49 6.70 -0.76 16.05
CA GLY A 49 6.24 -1.42 17.27
C GLY A 49 6.93 -0.94 18.55
N GLU A 50 7.93 -0.08 18.42
CA GLU A 50 8.66 0.53 19.54
C GLU A 50 9.29 -0.50 20.49
N GLY A 51 9.65 -1.66 19.97
CA GLY A 51 10.26 -2.73 20.74
C GLY A 51 9.32 -3.50 21.65
N ARG A 52 8.01 -3.27 21.56
CA ARG A 52 7.04 -4.00 22.38
C ARG A 52 6.88 -5.44 21.91
N LYS A 53 6.74 -6.36 22.86
CA LYS A 53 6.54 -7.78 22.54
C LYS A 53 5.13 -8.08 22.01
N GLU A 54 4.15 -7.31 22.46
CA GLU A 54 2.81 -7.26 21.89
C GLU A 54 2.50 -5.81 21.54
N ALA A 55 2.06 -5.55 20.33
CA ALA A 55 1.82 -4.19 19.87
C ALA A 55 0.62 -4.11 18.93
N LEU A 56 -0.15 -3.03 19.08
CA LEU A 56 -1.06 -2.55 18.07
C LEU A 56 -0.30 -1.49 17.29
N VAL A 57 0.11 -1.81 16.08
CA VAL A 57 0.90 -0.92 15.24
C VAL A 57 -0.01 -0.27 14.21
N GLU A 58 -0.04 1.06 14.19
CA GLU A 58 -0.79 1.82 13.21
C GLU A 58 0.12 2.24 12.07
N LEU A 59 -0.24 1.83 10.86
CA LEU A 59 0.44 2.20 9.62
C LEU A 59 -0.38 3.29 8.94
N GLU A 60 0.26 4.36 8.48
CA GLU A 60 -0.44 5.52 7.94
C GLU A 60 0.12 5.99 6.61
N SER A 61 -0.75 6.57 5.78
CA SER A 61 -0.38 7.35 4.61
C SER A 61 -1.48 8.36 4.30
N GLU A 62 -1.10 9.60 3.99
CA GLU A 62 -2.04 10.66 3.62
C GLU A 62 -2.35 10.61 2.11
N ILE A 63 -3.61 10.80 1.76
CA ILE A 63 -4.05 10.92 0.38
C ILE A 63 -3.86 12.36 -0.07
N THR A 64 -3.01 12.56 -1.05
CA THR A 64 -2.65 13.87 -1.60
C THR A 64 -3.05 13.99 -3.06
N ASN A 65 -2.82 15.16 -3.67
CA ASN A 65 -3.03 15.38 -5.11
C ASN A 65 -2.16 14.47 -5.99
N ASP A 66 -1.07 13.94 -5.45
CA ASP A 66 -0.17 13.03 -6.16
C ASP A 66 -0.58 11.57 -6.05
N SER A 67 -1.58 11.28 -5.22
CA SER A 67 -2.10 9.92 -5.07
C SER A 67 -2.80 9.47 -6.34
N ILE A 68 -2.59 8.21 -6.72
CA ILE A 68 -3.19 7.63 -7.92
C ILE A 68 -4.50 6.93 -7.52
N PRO A 69 -5.65 7.31 -8.11
CA PRO A 69 -6.90 6.64 -7.81
C PRO A 69 -6.95 5.22 -8.35
N GLY A 70 -7.73 4.36 -7.72
CA GLY A 70 -7.95 2.98 -8.10
C GLY A 70 -8.05 2.06 -6.89
N GLU A 71 -8.19 0.77 -7.17
CA GLU A 71 -8.17 -0.27 -6.14
C GLU A 71 -6.75 -0.71 -5.84
N TYR A 72 -6.47 -0.89 -4.56
CA TYR A 72 -5.18 -1.35 -4.06
C TYR A 72 -5.34 -2.66 -3.31
N GLN A 73 -4.38 -3.56 -3.51
CA GLN A 73 -4.32 -4.84 -2.83
C GLN A 73 -2.97 -4.97 -2.12
N CYS A 74 -3.00 -5.50 -0.91
CA CYS A 74 -1.77 -5.75 -0.15
C CYS A 74 -0.93 -6.82 -0.85
N GLU A 75 0.31 -6.46 -1.17
CA GLU A 75 1.31 -7.39 -1.70
C GLU A 75 1.93 -8.19 -0.55
N TYR A 76 2.34 -7.48 0.50
CA TYR A 76 2.89 -8.09 1.70
C TYR A 76 2.87 -7.12 2.88
N VAL A 77 2.96 -7.68 4.07
CA VAL A 77 3.30 -6.97 5.30
C VAL A 77 4.63 -7.52 5.79
N GLN A 78 5.63 -6.67 5.88
CA GLN A 78 6.94 -7.00 6.43
C GLN A 78 6.97 -6.57 7.88
N VAL A 79 7.29 -7.50 8.77
CA VAL A 79 7.47 -7.22 10.21
C VAL A 79 8.90 -7.56 10.57
N GLN A 80 9.60 -6.59 11.16
CA GLN A 80 10.97 -6.77 11.62
C GLN A 80 10.99 -6.71 13.15
N ASP A 81 11.73 -7.63 13.77
CA ASP A 81 11.92 -7.61 15.22
C ASP A 81 13.12 -6.72 15.60
N THR A 82 13.33 -6.54 16.92
CA THR A 82 14.43 -5.71 17.42
C THR A 82 15.81 -6.32 17.19
N LEU A 83 15.89 -7.60 16.82
CA LEU A 83 17.14 -8.31 16.52
C LEU A 83 17.50 -8.28 15.03
N GLY A 84 16.66 -7.67 14.20
CA GLY A 84 16.88 -7.60 12.76
C GLY A 84 16.28 -8.76 11.95
N ASN A 85 15.63 -9.70 12.58
CA ASN A 85 14.90 -10.75 11.87
C ASN A 85 13.63 -10.15 11.26
N HIS A 86 13.27 -10.60 10.07
CA HIS A 86 12.04 -10.13 9.44
C HIS A 86 11.25 -11.29 8.83
N VAL A 87 9.93 -11.11 8.79
CA VAL A 87 8.97 -12.07 8.25
C VAL A 87 8.01 -11.32 7.34
N PHE A 88 7.62 -11.95 6.25
CA PHE A 88 6.61 -11.44 5.33
C PHE A 88 5.30 -12.18 5.54
N HIS A 89 4.21 -11.41 5.64
CA HIS A 89 2.85 -11.91 5.70
C HIS A 89 2.07 -11.44 4.47
N TYR A 90 1.04 -12.17 4.09
CA TYR A 90 0.29 -11.91 2.86
C TYR A 90 -1.21 -11.82 3.14
N PRO A 91 -1.66 -10.85 3.95
CA PRO A 91 -3.08 -10.73 4.27
C PRO A 91 -3.87 -10.21 3.08
N ASP A 92 -5.14 -10.61 2.98
CA ASP A 92 -6.05 -10.09 1.96
C ASP A 92 -6.66 -8.78 2.45
N VAL A 93 -5.93 -7.70 2.26
CA VAL A 93 -6.35 -6.35 2.61
C VAL A 93 -6.45 -5.51 1.34
N ARG A 94 -7.58 -4.85 1.15
CA ARG A 94 -7.86 -4.04 -0.03
C ARG A 94 -8.50 -2.72 0.37
N PHE A 95 -8.24 -1.70 -0.42
CA PHE A 95 -8.91 -0.40 -0.31
C PHE A 95 -8.96 0.29 -1.67
N LYS A 96 -9.69 1.39 -1.74
CA LYS A 96 -9.85 2.18 -2.96
C LYS A 96 -9.53 3.64 -2.67
N ILE A 97 -8.82 4.28 -3.62
CA ILE A 97 -8.62 5.72 -3.63
C ILE A 97 -9.45 6.30 -4.76
N GLN A 98 -10.19 7.37 -4.50
CA GLN A 98 -11.01 8.08 -5.49
C GLN A 98 -11.05 9.57 -5.20
N GLY A 99 -11.66 10.34 -6.13
CA GLY A 99 -11.85 11.78 -5.91
C GLY A 99 -10.57 12.61 -5.99
N ILE A 100 -9.56 12.14 -6.72
CA ILE A 100 -8.33 12.90 -6.97
C ILE A 100 -8.53 13.69 -8.26
N PRO A 101 -8.42 15.04 -8.23
CA PRO A 101 -8.59 15.85 -9.44
C PRO A 101 -7.45 15.64 -10.44
N GLY A 102 -7.75 15.82 -11.72
CA GLY A 102 -6.78 15.72 -12.80
C GLY A 102 -7.04 14.55 -13.74
N ASP A 103 -6.19 14.44 -14.76
CA ASP A 103 -6.20 13.33 -15.70
C ASP A 103 -5.28 12.23 -15.20
N HIS A 104 -5.85 11.08 -14.89
CA HIS A 104 -5.14 9.92 -14.38
C HIS A 104 -5.08 8.77 -15.37
N GLU A 105 -5.53 8.99 -16.60
CA GLU A 105 -5.44 8.00 -17.66
C GLU A 105 -4.12 8.15 -18.40
N GLY A 106 -3.44 7.03 -18.63
CA GLY A 106 -2.21 7.01 -19.40
C GLY A 106 -2.47 7.01 -20.92
N PRO A 107 -1.41 7.14 -21.72
CA PRO A 107 -1.54 7.02 -23.17
C PRO A 107 -1.98 5.63 -23.58
N GLU A 108 -2.77 5.56 -24.64
CA GLU A 108 -3.28 4.31 -25.19
C GLU A 108 -2.45 3.84 -26.37
N LEU A 109 -2.28 2.53 -26.48
CA LEU A 109 -1.73 1.90 -27.68
C LEU A 109 -2.90 1.61 -28.63
N LEU A 110 -2.95 2.32 -29.77
CA LEU A 110 -4.04 2.17 -30.73
C LEU A 110 -3.79 1.06 -31.74
N ASP A 111 -2.56 0.88 -32.18
CA ASP A 111 -2.19 -0.13 -33.17
C ASP A 111 -0.67 -0.37 -33.17
N TRP A 112 -0.25 -1.47 -33.76
CA TRP A 112 1.16 -1.79 -33.90
C TRP A 112 1.40 -2.63 -35.14
N ARG A 113 2.61 -2.53 -35.71
CA ARG A 113 3.05 -3.36 -36.82
C ARG A 113 4.57 -3.41 -36.92
N PHE A 114 5.07 -4.51 -37.46
CA PHE A 114 6.49 -4.59 -37.78
C PHE A 114 6.78 -3.84 -39.06
N LYS A 115 7.85 -3.07 -39.07
CA LYS A 115 8.38 -2.50 -40.33
C LYS A 115 9.33 -3.47 -40.95
N THR A 116 9.14 -3.70 -42.22
CA THR A 116 9.99 -4.60 -43.05
C THR A 116 10.79 -3.81 -44.06
#